data_a164363e4bf4486357ceb1d1d48d8b41
#
_entry.id   a164363e4bf4486357ceb1d1d48d8b41
#
_cell.length_a   1.000
_cell.length_b   1.000
_cell.length_c   1.000
_cell.angle_alpha   90.00
_cell.angle_beta   90.00
_cell.angle_gamma   90.00
#
_symmetry.space_group_name_H-M   'P 1'
#
loop_
_entity.id
_entity.type
_entity.pdbx_description
1 polymer ?
#
loop_
_entity_poly.entity_id
_entity_poly.type
_entity_poly.pdbx_seq_one_letter_code
_entity_poly.pdbx_strand_id
1 'polypeptide(L)'
;MKNYKIIKLFFTLCFLLAFASCESNDDLLGETIKIKATNFTKTQLIKLHGGSDKSWKLSEVILPERFIDLPSSLNKACAVDDTYTFSISTSATYQSSEDIKIELGDTRCFETISDAEHFEGKLVYAPDTLNGEDLIETKLILEYCSIEDRVDENGKAGTTTRCSGDSFRLVELTEDRMVFSNATYIGEYTFGYVFERI
;
A
#
# COMPACT_ATOMS: atom_id res chain seq x y z
N MET A 1 42.63 38.15 -51.53
CA MET A 1 42.81 36.91 -50.72
C MET A 1 42.77 37.12 -49.19
N LYS A 2 42.69 38.33 -48.66
CA LYS A 2 42.60 38.59 -47.20
C LYS A 2 41.22 38.31 -46.58
N ASN A 3 40.16 38.50 -47.34
CA ASN A 3 38.78 38.40 -46.82
C ASN A 3 38.30 36.92 -46.58
N TYR A 4 38.92 35.96 -47.27
CA TYR A 4 38.51 34.55 -47.15
C TYR A 4 38.93 33.90 -45.81
N LYS A 5 40.03 34.42 -45.23
CA LYS A 5 40.48 33.95 -43.91
C LYS A 5 39.60 34.42 -42.76
N ILE A 6 39.04 35.65 -42.88
CA ILE A 6 38.19 36.24 -41.86
C ILE A 6 36.82 35.54 -41.87
N ILE A 7 36.26 35.22 -43.04
CA ILE A 7 34.97 34.49 -43.16
C ILE A 7 35.10 33.06 -42.57
N LYS A 8 36.22 32.35 -42.85
CA LYS A 8 36.44 31.03 -42.26
C LYS A 8 36.55 31.07 -40.73
N LEU A 9 37.22 32.10 -40.19
CA LEU A 9 37.39 32.28 -38.75
C LEU A 9 36.03 32.55 -38.07
N PHE A 10 35.18 33.34 -38.71
CA PHE A 10 33.83 33.68 -38.23
C PHE A 10 32.93 32.45 -38.22
N PHE A 11 32.97 31.62 -39.27
CA PHE A 11 32.16 30.40 -39.35
C PHE A 11 32.61 29.35 -38.32
N THR A 12 33.91 29.23 -38.08
CA THR A 12 34.44 28.32 -37.06
C THR A 12 34.11 28.75 -35.63
N LEU A 13 34.13 30.07 -35.37
CA LEU A 13 33.73 30.63 -34.08
C LEU A 13 32.26 30.52 -33.80
N CYS A 14 31.36 30.74 -34.81
CA CYS A 14 29.94 30.52 -34.67
C CYS A 14 29.57 29.02 -34.48
N PHE A 15 30.34 28.09 -35.09
CA PHE A 15 30.12 26.65 -34.89
C PHE A 15 30.56 26.20 -33.50
N LEU A 16 31.63 26.78 -32.93
CA LEU A 16 32.04 26.48 -31.56
C LEU A 16 31.08 27.08 -30.51
N LEU A 17 30.46 28.22 -30.79
CA LEU A 17 29.48 28.81 -29.90
C LEU A 17 28.13 28.07 -29.93
N ALA A 18 27.81 27.37 -31.01
CA ALA A 18 26.59 26.56 -31.12
C ALA A 18 26.65 25.27 -30.26
N PHE A 19 27.87 24.79 -29.91
CA PHE A 19 28.01 23.65 -29.02
C PHE A 19 28.14 24.03 -27.54
N ALA A 20 28.41 25.31 -27.23
CA ALA A 20 28.47 25.78 -25.84
C ALA A 20 27.10 26.20 -25.27
N SER A 21 26.06 26.16 -26.10
CA SER A 21 24.67 26.52 -25.70
C SER A 21 23.79 25.31 -25.38
N CYS A 22 24.34 24.11 -25.32
CA CYS A 22 23.68 22.99 -24.65
C CYS A 22 24.16 22.97 -23.18
N GLU A 23 23.85 24.00 -22.43
CA GLU A 23 23.58 23.83 -21.00
C GLU A 23 22.34 22.98 -20.95
N SER A 24 22.53 21.71 -20.63
CA SER A 24 21.46 20.83 -20.24
C SER A 24 20.75 21.51 -19.08
N ASN A 25 19.52 21.94 -19.31
CA ASN A 25 18.59 22.30 -18.25
C ASN A 25 18.26 21.01 -17.47
N ASP A 26 19.27 20.37 -16.90
CA ASP A 26 19.08 19.24 -15.96
C ASP A 26 18.43 19.70 -14.66
N ASP A 27 18.37 21.01 -14.42
CA ASP A 27 17.65 21.57 -13.26
C ASP A 27 16.11 21.54 -13.41
N LEU A 28 15.57 21.19 -14.57
CA LEU A 28 14.12 20.99 -14.76
C LEU A 28 13.69 19.53 -14.59
N LEU A 29 14.61 18.60 -14.39
CA LEU A 29 14.31 17.18 -14.12
C LEU A 29 14.27 16.85 -12.61
N GLY A 30 14.40 17.85 -11.75
CA GLY A 30 14.44 17.67 -10.29
C GLY A 30 13.10 17.49 -9.59
N GLU A 31 11.97 17.78 -10.23
CA GLU A 31 10.67 17.47 -9.65
C GLU A 31 10.31 16.02 -9.97
N THR A 32 10.51 15.17 -8.99
CA THR A 32 9.96 13.80 -9.04
C THR A 32 8.46 13.92 -9.22
N ILE A 33 7.95 13.49 -10.38
CA ILE A 33 6.51 13.48 -10.64
C ILE A 33 5.88 12.50 -9.66
N LYS A 34 5.16 13.02 -8.68
CA LYS A 34 4.42 12.21 -7.72
C LYS A 34 3.19 11.64 -8.40
N ILE A 35 3.17 10.33 -8.57
CA ILE A 35 2.02 9.64 -9.14
C ILE A 35 0.98 9.47 -8.05
N LYS A 36 -0.18 10.12 -8.22
CA LYS A 36 -1.30 9.98 -7.29
C LYS A 36 -1.81 8.53 -7.31
N ALA A 37 -2.00 7.96 -6.13
CA ALA A 37 -2.64 6.66 -6.00
C ALA A 37 -4.09 6.74 -6.53
N THR A 38 -4.44 5.83 -7.45
CA THR A 38 -5.76 5.78 -8.09
C THR A 38 -6.49 4.51 -7.71
N ASN A 39 -7.81 4.50 -7.90
CA ASN A 39 -8.61 3.29 -7.81
C ASN A 39 -8.32 2.35 -8.98
N PHE A 40 -8.70 1.10 -8.86
CA PHE A 40 -8.39 0.04 -9.83
C PHE A 40 -9.65 -0.40 -10.56
N THR A 41 -9.51 -0.78 -11.83
CA THR A 41 -10.57 -1.42 -12.59
C THR A 41 -10.79 -2.86 -12.13
N LYS A 42 -11.95 -3.43 -12.40
CA LYS A 42 -12.25 -4.85 -12.15
C LYS A 42 -11.19 -5.78 -12.74
N THR A 43 -10.74 -5.48 -13.97
CA THR A 43 -9.70 -6.26 -14.65
C THR A 43 -8.36 -6.21 -13.92
N GLN A 44 -7.99 -5.05 -13.37
CA GLN A 44 -6.77 -4.92 -12.58
C GLN A 44 -6.89 -5.67 -11.24
N LEU A 45 -8.06 -5.61 -10.59
CA LEU A 45 -8.30 -6.31 -9.32
C LEU A 45 -8.23 -7.84 -9.42
N ILE A 46 -8.33 -8.42 -10.63
CA ILE A 46 -8.07 -9.85 -10.83
C ILE A 46 -6.67 -10.23 -10.34
N LYS A 47 -5.69 -9.35 -10.42
CA LYS A 47 -4.32 -9.61 -9.92
C LYS A 47 -4.30 -9.86 -8.41
N LEU A 48 -5.22 -9.24 -7.66
CA LEU A 48 -5.30 -9.37 -6.21
C LEU A 48 -5.75 -10.78 -5.79
N HIS A 49 -6.76 -11.34 -6.44
CA HIS A 49 -7.39 -12.62 -6.06
C HIS A 49 -7.23 -13.74 -7.10
N GLY A 50 -6.55 -13.48 -8.23
CA GLY A 50 -6.28 -14.50 -9.26
C GLY A 50 -7.52 -15.02 -10.01
N GLY A 51 -8.69 -14.42 -9.81
CA GLY A 51 -9.96 -14.87 -10.36
C GLY A 51 -10.75 -15.86 -9.48
N SER A 52 -10.14 -16.36 -8.39
CA SER A 52 -10.78 -17.15 -7.33
C SER A 52 -10.14 -16.85 -5.98
N ASP A 53 -9.03 -17.51 -5.69
CA ASP A 53 -8.25 -17.35 -4.46
C ASP A 53 -6.79 -17.13 -4.82
N LYS A 54 -6.12 -16.18 -4.17
CA LYS A 54 -4.70 -15.95 -4.32
C LYS A 54 -4.10 -15.59 -2.97
N SER A 55 -3.02 -16.30 -2.63
CA SER A 55 -2.29 -16.06 -1.39
C SER A 55 -1.13 -15.12 -1.62
N TRP A 56 -0.89 -14.29 -0.63
CA TRP A 56 0.16 -13.30 -0.59
C TRP A 56 0.84 -13.34 0.78
N LYS A 57 2.13 -13.14 0.79
CA LYS A 57 2.90 -13.01 2.02
C LYS A 57 2.98 -11.55 2.40
N LEU A 58 2.71 -11.22 3.66
CA LEU A 58 3.04 -9.92 4.21
C LEU A 58 4.57 -9.82 4.30
N SER A 59 5.17 -8.92 3.53
CA SER A 59 6.63 -8.77 3.44
C SER A 59 7.15 -7.58 4.23
N GLU A 60 6.32 -6.55 4.43
CA GLU A 60 6.71 -5.35 5.14
C GLU A 60 5.50 -4.68 5.80
N VAL A 61 5.69 -4.18 7.01
CA VAL A 61 4.77 -3.24 7.66
C VAL A 61 5.44 -1.88 7.67
N ILE A 62 4.89 -0.94 6.91
CA ILE A 62 5.38 0.44 6.86
C ILE A 62 4.85 1.17 8.08
N LEU A 63 5.75 1.73 8.88
CA LEU A 63 5.42 2.45 10.11
C LEU A 63 6.00 3.86 10.08
N PRO A 64 5.29 4.85 10.63
CA PRO A 64 5.91 6.14 10.92
C PRO A 64 7.09 5.98 11.87
N GLU A 65 8.13 6.78 11.71
CA GLU A 65 9.38 6.72 12.47
C GLU A 65 9.13 6.63 13.99
N ARG A 66 8.16 7.38 14.51
CA ARG A 66 7.79 7.38 15.93
C ARG A 66 7.27 6.04 16.47
N PHE A 67 6.91 5.11 15.61
CA PHE A 67 6.38 3.78 16.00
C PHE A 67 7.41 2.66 15.84
N ILE A 68 8.58 2.93 15.23
CA ILE A 68 9.60 1.91 14.97
C ILE A 68 10.14 1.32 16.27
N ASP A 69 10.30 2.16 17.30
CA ASP A 69 10.85 1.77 18.61
C ASP A 69 9.80 1.20 19.58
N LEU A 70 8.55 1.09 19.14
CA LEU A 70 7.52 0.48 19.97
C LEU A 70 7.72 -1.06 20.05
N PRO A 71 7.25 -1.69 21.15
CA PRO A 71 7.20 -3.16 21.21
C PRO A 71 6.53 -3.75 19.96
N SER A 72 7.01 -4.88 19.49
CA SER A 72 6.51 -5.53 18.26
C SER A 72 5.00 -5.76 18.28
N SER A 73 4.44 -6.08 19.44
CA SER A 73 2.99 -6.20 19.65
C SER A 73 2.19 -4.94 19.32
N LEU A 74 2.81 -3.77 19.36
CA LEU A 74 2.18 -2.48 19.03
C LEU A 74 2.49 -2.02 17.60
N ASN A 75 3.69 -2.32 17.10
CA ASN A 75 4.10 -1.89 15.76
C ASN A 75 3.74 -2.88 14.64
N LYS A 76 3.36 -4.11 15.01
CA LYS A 76 2.98 -5.19 14.09
C LYS A 76 4.06 -5.60 13.07
N ALA A 77 5.30 -5.12 13.21
CA ALA A 77 6.39 -5.51 12.32
C ALA A 77 6.75 -7.00 12.40
N CYS A 78 6.31 -7.68 13.44
CA CYS A 78 6.44 -9.12 13.63
C CYS A 78 5.55 -9.93 12.69
N ALA A 79 4.51 -9.35 12.08
CA ALA A 79 3.57 -10.05 11.20
C ALA A 79 4.09 -10.28 9.77
N VAL A 80 5.38 -9.98 9.50
CA VAL A 80 5.94 -10.05 8.13
C VAL A 80 6.07 -11.47 7.56
N ASP A 81 5.75 -12.51 8.30
CA ASP A 81 5.69 -13.89 7.81
C ASP A 81 4.26 -14.43 7.68
N ASP A 82 3.25 -13.60 7.98
CA ASP A 82 1.85 -13.98 7.84
C ASP A 82 1.44 -14.09 6.37
N THR A 83 0.54 -15.04 6.11
CA THR A 83 -0.02 -15.27 4.77
C THR A 83 -1.49 -14.85 4.73
N TYR A 84 -1.83 -14.08 3.73
CA TYR A 84 -3.17 -13.55 3.48
C TYR A 84 -3.72 -14.13 2.19
N THR A 85 -4.84 -14.81 2.25
CA THR A 85 -5.53 -15.31 1.06
C THR A 85 -6.74 -14.42 0.76
N PHE A 86 -6.67 -13.77 -0.40
CA PHE A 86 -7.72 -12.92 -0.92
C PHE A 86 -8.56 -13.73 -1.88
N SER A 87 -9.85 -13.80 -1.59
CA SER A 87 -10.84 -14.53 -2.36
C SER A 87 -11.81 -13.56 -3.00
N ILE A 88 -12.47 -14.01 -4.06
CA ILE A 88 -13.63 -13.31 -4.61
C ILE A 88 -14.74 -14.33 -4.81
N SER A 89 -15.92 -14.07 -4.24
CA SER A 89 -17.06 -14.93 -4.50
C SER A 89 -17.50 -14.78 -5.97
N THR A 90 -18.01 -15.83 -6.56
CA THR A 90 -18.52 -15.83 -7.95
C THR A 90 -19.67 -14.85 -8.15
N SER A 91 -20.30 -14.42 -7.07
CA SER A 91 -21.36 -13.40 -7.06
C SER A 91 -20.82 -12.00 -6.73
N ALA A 92 -19.51 -11.83 -6.49
CA ALA A 92 -18.96 -10.55 -6.11
C ALA A 92 -19.12 -9.53 -7.23
N THR A 93 -19.82 -8.48 -6.90
CA THR A 93 -20.07 -7.36 -7.81
C THR A 93 -19.07 -6.20 -7.59
N TYR A 94 -18.06 -6.41 -6.75
CA TYR A 94 -17.20 -5.33 -6.23
C TYR A 94 -18.00 -4.19 -5.57
N GLN A 95 -19.08 -4.54 -4.89
CA GLN A 95 -19.95 -3.62 -4.15
C GLN A 95 -20.18 -4.05 -2.70
N SER A 96 -19.42 -5.04 -2.25
CA SER A 96 -19.56 -5.67 -0.94
C SER A 96 -18.21 -5.84 -0.26
N SER A 97 -18.20 -6.47 0.90
CA SER A 97 -16.99 -6.93 1.57
C SER A 97 -16.80 -8.43 1.35
N GLU A 98 -15.54 -8.85 1.25
CA GLU A 98 -15.12 -10.24 1.18
C GLU A 98 -14.17 -10.52 2.35
N ASP A 99 -14.41 -11.63 3.05
CA ASP A 99 -13.54 -12.04 4.15
C ASP A 99 -12.17 -12.50 3.61
N ILE A 100 -11.13 -12.24 4.38
CA ILE A 100 -9.77 -12.64 4.06
C ILE A 100 -9.38 -13.77 5.02
N LYS A 101 -8.83 -14.85 4.49
CA LYS A 101 -8.20 -15.85 5.32
C LYS A 101 -6.79 -15.40 5.68
N ILE A 102 -6.49 -15.35 6.96
CA ILE A 102 -5.17 -14.98 7.49
C ILE A 102 -4.59 -16.20 8.19
N GLU A 103 -3.40 -16.61 7.75
CA GLU A 103 -2.62 -17.67 8.37
C GLU A 103 -1.39 -17.03 9.01
N LEU A 104 -1.32 -17.08 10.33
CA LEU A 104 -0.24 -16.48 11.09
C LEU A 104 1.04 -17.30 10.89
N GLY A 105 2.15 -16.59 10.67
CA GLY A 105 3.48 -17.17 10.56
C GLY A 105 4.04 -17.67 11.89
N ASP A 106 5.31 -18.04 11.88
CA ASP A 106 6.02 -18.53 13.07
C ASP A 106 6.31 -17.42 14.07
N THR A 107 6.48 -16.19 13.58
CA THR A 107 6.71 -15.01 14.42
C THR A 107 5.39 -14.47 14.94
N ARG A 108 5.21 -14.51 16.24
CA ARG A 108 3.98 -14.01 16.86
C ARG A 108 4.14 -12.56 17.29
N CYS A 109 3.20 -11.72 16.89
CA CYS A 109 3.11 -10.34 17.37
C CYS A 109 2.67 -10.25 18.82
N PHE A 110 1.96 -11.27 19.29
CA PHE A 110 1.46 -11.37 20.66
C PHE A 110 1.91 -12.71 21.25
N GLU A 111 2.62 -12.66 22.35
CA GLU A 111 3.09 -13.88 23.02
C GLU A 111 1.93 -14.73 23.55
N THR A 112 0.78 -14.11 23.76
CA THR A 112 -0.43 -14.76 24.25
C THR A 112 -1.63 -14.28 23.44
N ILE A 113 -1.78 -14.81 22.22
CA ILE A 113 -3.13 -14.88 21.67
C ILE A 113 -3.79 -16.01 22.46
N SER A 114 -4.53 -15.67 23.49
CA SER A 114 -5.43 -16.63 24.13
C SER A 114 -6.48 -17.04 23.09
N ASP A 115 -7.13 -18.20 23.26
CA ASP A 115 -8.27 -18.64 22.43
C ASP A 115 -9.42 -17.60 22.38
N ALA A 116 -9.28 -16.52 23.13
CA ALA A 116 -10.18 -15.40 23.28
C ALA A 116 -9.87 -14.22 22.35
N GLU A 117 -8.73 -14.22 21.67
CA GLU A 117 -8.33 -13.14 20.78
C GLU A 117 -8.66 -13.53 19.34
N HIS A 118 -9.27 -12.58 18.64
CA HIS A 118 -9.77 -12.79 17.29
C HIS A 118 -9.14 -11.76 16.37
N PHE A 119 -8.57 -12.24 15.28
CA PHE A 119 -8.00 -11.41 14.23
C PHE A 119 -8.69 -11.70 12.91
N GLU A 120 -9.39 -10.72 12.38
CA GLU A 120 -10.12 -10.83 11.12
C GLU A 120 -9.63 -9.81 10.11
N GLY A 121 -9.71 -10.18 8.84
CA GLY A 121 -9.44 -9.30 7.73
C GLY A 121 -10.59 -9.30 6.74
N LYS A 122 -10.88 -8.12 6.18
CA LYS A 122 -11.90 -7.94 5.15
C LYS A 122 -11.37 -7.04 4.04
N LEU A 123 -11.71 -7.38 2.79
CA LEU A 123 -11.64 -6.44 1.68
C LEU A 123 -12.99 -5.78 1.51
N VAL A 124 -12.98 -4.46 1.44
CA VAL A 124 -14.18 -3.66 1.15
C VAL A 124 -14.00 -2.99 -0.20
N TYR A 125 -14.98 -3.18 -1.07
CA TYR A 125 -15.00 -2.61 -2.41
C TYR A 125 -16.07 -1.52 -2.49
N ALA A 126 -15.70 -0.35 -3.01
CA ALA A 126 -16.61 0.75 -3.25
C ALA A 126 -16.41 1.31 -4.67
N PRO A 127 -17.44 1.24 -5.54
CA PRO A 127 -17.37 1.85 -6.86
C PRO A 127 -17.10 3.34 -6.76
N ASP A 128 -16.13 3.83 -7.53
CA ASP A 128 -15.85 5.26 -7.67
C ASP A 128 -16.75 5.85 -8.74
N THR A 129 -17.88 6.36 -8.33
CA THR A 129 -18.89 6.93 -9.24
C THR A 129 -18.55 8.35 -9.74
N LEU A 130 -17.51 8.97 -9.19
CA LEU A 130 -17.18 10.37 -9.47
C LEU A 130 -16.39 10.54 -10.77
N ASN A 131 -15.62 9.53 -11.17
CA ASN A 131 -14.72 9.63 -12.32
C ASN A 131 -15.27 9.02 -13.61
N GLY A 132 -16.51 8.51 -13.60
CA GLY A 132 -17.20 7.98 -14.79
C GLY A 132 -16.57 6.71 -15.38
N GLU A 133 -15.57 6.13 -14.73
CA GLU A 133 -14.92 4.89 -15.08
C GLU A 133 -15.35 3.77 -14.11
N ASP A 134 -15.24 2.53 -14.56
CA ASP A 134 -15.47 1.33 -13.69
C ASP A 134 -14.32 1.16 -12.69
N LEU A 135 -14.00 2.22 -11.97
CA LEU A 135 -12.96 2.25 -10.94
C LEU A 135 -13.55 1.84 -9.59
N ILE A 136 -12.76 1.10 -8.82
CA ILE A 136 -13.15 0.56 -7.54
C ILE A 136 -12.11 0.95 -6.50
N GLU A 137 -12.55 1.67 -5.48
CA GLU A 137 -11.76 1.83 -4.27
C GLU A 137 -11.77 0.52 -3.50
N THR A 138 -10.60 0.00 -3.19
CA THR A 138 -10.44 -1.24 -2.43
C THR A 138 -9.74 -0.94 -1.12
N LYS A 139 -10.36 -1.35 -0.02
CA LYS A 139 -9.81 -1.17 1.33
C LYS A 139 -9.58 -2.52 2.00
N LEU A 140 -8.44 -2.66 2.64
CA LEU A 140 -8.15 -3.71 3.60
C LEU A 140 -8.55 -3.19 4.97
N ILE A 141 -9.43 -3.92 5.64
CA ILE A 141 -9.79 -3.69 7.03
C ILE A 141 -9.25 -4.87 7.82
N LEU A 142 -8.42 -4.59 8.81
CA LEU A 142 -7.92 -5.58 9.76
C LEU A 142 -8.52 -5.26 11.12
N GLU A 143 -9.22 -6.21 11.70
CA GLU A 143 -9.87 -6.06 13.01
C GLU A 143 -9.23 -7.01 14.00
N TYR A 144 -8.84 -6.46 15.13
CA TYR A 144 -8.30 -7.18 16.27
C TYR A 144 -9.23 -7.01 17.45
N CYS A 145 -9.69 -8.13 18.00
CA CYS A 145 -10.56 -8.15 19.16
C CYS A 145 -9.85 -8.85 20.33
N SER A 146 -9.86 -8.20 21.49
CA SER A 146 -9.41 -8.78 22.75
C SER A 146 -10.60 -8.93 23.71
N ILE A 147 -10.54 -9.96 24.56
CA ILE A 147 -11.50 -10.15 25.64
C ILE A 147 -10.85 -9.63 26.93
N GLU A 148 -11.48 -8.62 27.51
CA GLU A 148 -11.02 -8.01 28.75
C GLU A 148 -11.98 -8.41 29.91
N ASP A 149 -11.42 -8.83 31.04
CA ASP A 149 -12.18 -9.01 32.26
C ASP A 149 -12.63 -7.64 32.78
N ARG A 150 -13.91 -7.54 33.10
CA ARG A 150 -14.50 -6.31 33.61
C ARG A 150 -15.31 -6.62 34.86
N VAL A 151 -15.24 -5.72 35.83
CA VAL A 151 -16.13 -5.70 37.00
C VAL A 151 -17.08 -4.54 36.81
N ASP A 152 -18.39 -4.78 36.84
CA ASP A 152 -19.41 -3.77 36.72
C ASP A 152 -19.49 -2.92 38.02
N GLU A 153 -20.28 -1.86 37.98
CA GLU A 153 -20.48 -0.93 39.13
C GLU A 153 -21.11 -1.62 40.37
N ASN A 154 -21.65 -2.80 40.21
CA ASN A 154 -22.24 -3.63 41.25
C ASN A 154 -21.27 -4.70 41.77
N GLY A 155 -20.00 -4.70 41.31
CA GLY A 155 -18.99 -5.67 41.70
C GLY A 155 -19.15 -7.03 41.02
N LYS A 156 -19.98 -7.18 40.00
CA LYS A 156 -20.18 -8.44 39.24
C LYS A 156 -19.11 -8.54 38.18
N ALA A 157 -18.34 -9.63 38.24
CA ALA A 157 -17.36 -9.98 37.22
C ALA A 157 -18.06 -10.40 35.90
N GLY A 158 -17.52 -9.96 34.80
CA GLY A 158 -17.95 -10.30 33.43
C GLY A 158 -16.81 -10.10 32.48
N THR A 159 -17.02 -10.41 31.22
CA THR A 159 -16.08 -10.13 30.14
C THR A 159 -16.65 -9.12 29.16
N THR A 160 -15.80 -8.31 28.54
CA THR A 160 -16.17 -7.43 27.44
C THR A 160 -15.21 -7.66 26.29
N THR A 161 -15.75 -7.72 25.08
CA THR A 161 -14.93 -7.76 23.86
C THR A 161 -14.64 -6.34 23.42
N ARG A 162 -13.38 -6.03 23.24
CA ARG A 162 -12.91 -4.76 22.71
C ARG A 162 -12.23 -4.99 21.38
N CYS A 163 -12.76 -4.41 20.31
CA CYS A 163 -12.21 -4.49 18.98
C CYS A 163 -11.59 -3.15 18.57
N SER A 164 -10.47 -3.21 17.89
CA SER A 164 -9.85 -2.09 17.20
C SER A 164 -9.57 -2.51 15.77
N GLY A 165 -9.70 -1.59 14.83
CA GLY A 165 -9.50 -1.89 13.41
C GLY A 165 -8.62 -0.86 12.74
N ASP A 166 -7.82 -1.33 11.81
CA ASP A 166 -7.07 -0.51 10.86
C ASP A 166 -7.71 -0.62 9.49
N SER A 167 -7.76 0.49 8.76
CA SER A 167 -8.31 0.52 7.41
C SER A 167 -7.33 1.21 6.48
N PHE A 168 -6.91 0.48 5.45
CA PHE A 168 -5.95 0.96 4.45
C PHE A 168 -6.51 0.79 3.05
N ARG A 169 -6.23 1.75 2.20
CA ARG A 169 -6.60 1.73 0.79
C ARG A 169 -5.54 1.01 -0.02
N LEU A 170 -5.97 0.19 -0.99
CA LEU A 170 -5.06 -0.35 -2.01
C LEU A 170 -4.55 0.81 -2.86
N VAL A 171 -3.23 1.02 -2.88
CA VAL A 171 -2.57 2.13 -3.58
C VAL A 171 -1.62 1.67 -4.67
N GLU A 172 -1.19 0.41 -4.62
CA GLU A 172 -0.34 -0.21 -5.63
C GLU A 172 -0.76 -1.67 -5.83
N LEU A 173 -0.82 -2.12 -7.10
CA LEU A 173 -1.16 -3.49 -7.44
C LEU A 173 -0.45 -3.90 -8.74
N THR A 174 0.46 -4.84 -8.62
CA THR A 174 1.15 -5.51 -9.73
C THR A 174 0.89 -7.02 -9.69
N GLU A 175 1.53 -7.80 -10.55
CA GLU A 175 1.42 -9.27 -10.50
C GLU A 175 2.06 -9.87 -9.23
N ASP A 176 3.12 -9.23 -8.73
CA ASP A 176 3.98 -9.78 -7.69
C ASP A 176 4.00 -8.95 -6.40
N ARG A 177 3.39 -7.76 -6.42
CA ARG A 177 3.41 -6.84 -5.29
C ARG A 177 2.12 -6.06 -5.18
N MET A 178 1.64 -5.87 -3.95
CA MET A 178 0.56 -4.94 -3.65
C MET A 178 0.86 -4.16 -2.35
N VAL A 179 0.32 -2.95 -2.28
CA VAL A 179 0.47 -2.08 -1.11
C VAL A 179 -0.89 -1.55 -0.70
N PHE A 180 -1.22 -1.76 0.57
CA PHE A 180 -2.33 -1.09 1.24
C PHE A 180 -1.76 -0.02 2.16
N SER A 181 -2.19 1.23 2.01
CA SER A 181 -1.63 2.35 2.75
C SER A 181 -2.63 3.48 2.94
N ASN A 182 -2.30 4.37 3.87
CA ASN A 182 -3.01 5.64 4.06
C ASN A 182 -2.52 6.75 3.10
N ALA A 183 -1.56 6.45 2.22
CA ALA A 183 -0.94 7.46 1.35
C ALA A 183 -1.86 7.94 0.22
N THR A 184 -1.64 9.19 -0.18
CA THR A 184 -2.30 9.78 -1.35
C THR A 184 -1.47 9.59 -2.63
N TYR A 185 -0.16 9.44 -2.51
CA TYR A 185 0.77 9.28 -3.63
C TYR A 185 1.54 7.99 -3.53
N ILE A 186 1.82 7.37 -4.67
CA ILE A 186 2.64 6.15 -4.75
C ILE A 186 4.06 6.47 -4.26
N GLY A 187 4.56 5.64 -3.36
CA GLY A 187 5.89 5.78 -2.76
C GLY A 187 5.98 6.68 -1.52
N GLU A 188 4.91 7.39 -1.16
CA GLU A 188 4.85 8.24 0.05
C GLU A 188 4.09 7.54 1.19
N TYR A 189 4.36 6.27 1.40
CA TYR A 189 3.67 5.49 2.41
C TYR A 189 4.20 5.81 3.79
N THR A 190 3.33 6.31 4.68
CA THR A 190 3.68 6.57 6.08
C THR A 190 3.18 5.50 7.01
N PHE A 191 2.13 4.78 6.63
CA PHE A 191 1.60 3.64 7.34
C PHE A 191 0.93 2.69 6.34
N GLY A 192 1.23 1.38 6.42
CA GLY A 192 0.66 0.43 5.48
C GLY A 192 1.27 -0.97 5.54
N TYR A 193 0.76 -1.81 4.66
CA TYR A 193 1.14 -3.21 4.51
C TYR A 193 1.57 -3.49 3.08
N VAL A 194 2.75 -4.08 2.92
CA VAL A 194 3.29 -4.53 1.64
C VAL A 194 3.18 -6.04 1.57
N PHE A 195 2.58 -6.50 0.50
CA PHE A 195 2.44 -7.93 0.25
C PHE A 195 3.20 -8.30 -1.02
N GLU A 196 3.83 -9.45 -0.97
CA GLU A 196 4.51 -10.06 -2.10
C GLU A 196 3.87 -11.40 -2.44
N ARG A 197 3.94 -11.75 -3.70
CA ARG A 197 3.43 -13.01 -4.21
C ARG A 197 4.20 -14.18 -3.61
N ILE A 198 3.48 -15.23 -3.21
CA ILE A 198 4.04 -16.53 -2.83
C ILE A 198 4.35 -17.35 -4.08
#